data_6cb05b1f9e7cb7972540cd745c21fcaf
#
_entry.id   6cb05b1f9e7cb7972540cd745c21fcaf
#
_cell.length_a   1.000
_cell.length_b   1.000
_cell.length_c   1.000
_cell.angle_alpha   90.00
_cell.angle_beta   90.00
_cell.angle_gamma   90.00
#
_symmetry.space_group_name_H-M   'P 1'
#
loop_
_entity.id
_entity.type
_entity.pdbx_description
1 polymer ?
#
loop_
_entity_poly.entity_id
_entity_poly.type
_entity_poly.pdbx_seq_one_letter_code
_entity_poly.pdbx_strand_id
1 'polypeptide(L)'
;MRPDITIVLHRRIARATRVAVLAAVAAGAGAGAAPADCPELIERFNAAVAARQVAETKSIEAQIAADAVCGSRIVEVRRRRAGLQLSLAQALLGQGPPGTAVEQLLAEASEMLWQAGKALGDLRLSQRRYADATITFEDALETIKNRGKTPQEPDRAIVTQIFESATRARLLAAGPESRAVYVPAAKDHRDGSMGGSFSENIRGFRPKVVPLPIQFETASAKLSAVGESAAAELLAALRQQQPAQLTLVGHADERGGEAYNLDLSERRVKAVRAFLMEQGITAEITAIGKGKSEPLQSPSLSGLSREEKWALDRRVEWRRE
;
A
#
# COMPACT_ATOMS: atom_id res chain seq x y z
N MET A 1 15.19 54.69 -40.95
CA MET A 1 16.62 55.05 -40.75
C MET A 1 17.20 53.98 -39.83
N ARG A 2 17.98 53.06 -40.43
CA ARG A 2 18.85 52.11 -39.66
C ARG A 2 20.20 52.79 -39.47
N PRO A 3 21.00 52.46 -38.49
CA PRO A 3 22.36 52.10 -38.81
C PRO A 3 22.77 50.70 -38.33
N ASP A 4 23.50 50.05 -39.25
CA ASP A 4 24.26 48.86 -39.11
C ASP A 4 25.41 49.05 -38.13
N ILE A 5 25.64 47.99 -37.26
CA ILE A 5 26.89 47.90 -36.52
C ILE A 5 27.54 46.55 -36.91
N THR A 6 28.60 46.72 -37.72
CA THR A 6 29.53 45.70 -38.17
C THR A 6 30.45 45.30 -37.01
N ILE A 7 30.44 44.06 -36.52
CA ILE A 7 31.42 43.54 -35.57
C ILE A 7 32.49 42.77 -36.33
N VAL A 8 33.69 43.27 -36.24
CA VAL A 8 34.93 42.76 -36.84
C VAL A 8 35.39 41.50 -36.06
N LEU A 9 35.51 40.38 -36.78
CA LEU A 9 35.95 39.10 -36.25
C LEU A 9 37.49 39.03 -36.30
N HIS A 10 38.17 39.12 -35.15
CA HIS A 10 39.61 38.88 -35.04
C HIS A 10 39.89 37.39 -34.90
N ARG A 11 40.36 36.74 -35.94
CA ARG A 11 40.96 35.41 -35.93
C ARG A 11 42.30 35.48 -35.20
N ARG A 12 42.40 34.81 -34.04
CA ARG A 12 43.68 34.42 -33.45
C ARG A 12 43.94 32.96 -33.73
N ILE A 13 44.94 32.68 -34.55
CA ILE A 13 45.47 31.38 -34.85
C ILE A 13 46.30 30.92 -33.61
N ALA A 14 45.87 29.89 -32.90
CA ALA A 14 46.65 29.26 -31.88
C ALA A 14 47.30 28.01 -32.45
N ARG A 15 48.63 27.99 -32.44
CA ARG A 15 49.48 26.89 -32.87
C ARG A 15 49.22 25.65 -31.98
N ALA A 16 48.84 24.56 -32.62
CA ALA A 16 48.74 23.23 -31.96
C ALA A 16 50.14 22.64 -31.78
N THR A 17 50.58 22.55 -30.53
CA THR A 17 51.73 21.75 -30.12
C THR A 17 51.28 20.30 -29.94
N ARG A 18 51.70 19.41 -30.86
CA ARG A 18 51.50 17.98 -30.74
C ARG A 18 52.41 17.43 -29.65
N VAL A 19 51.84 17.13 -28.49
CA VAL A 19 52.50 16.28 -27.49
C VAL A 19 52.12 14.81 -27.80
N ALA A 20 53.11 14.04 -28.26
CA ALA A 20 52.99 12.60 -28.42
C ALA A 20 52.95 11.98 -27.03
N VAL A 21 51.80 11.50 -26.60
CA VAL A 21 51.68 10.65 -25.41
C VAL A 21 51.96 9.22 -25.86
N LEU A 22 53.12 8.66 -25.52
CA LEU A 22 53.39 7.27 -25.58
C LEU A 22 52.44 6.56 -24.62
N ALA A 23 51.45 5.82 -25.16
CA ALA A 23 50.66 4.87 -24.38
C ALA A 23 51.53 3.65 -24.02
N ALA A 24 52.07 3.63 -22.82
CA ALA A 24 52.61 2.41 -22.25
C ALA A 24 51.40 1.50 -21.92
N VAL A 25 51.19 0.47 -22.75
CA VAL A 25 50.29 -0.64 -22.44
C VAL A 25 50.96 -1.44 -21.32
N ALA A 26 50.71 -1.07 -20.08
CA ALA A 26 50.95 -1.94 -18.94
C ALA A 26 49.83 -2.99 -18.95
N ALA A 27 50.17 -4.19 -19.43
CA ALA A 27 49.39 -5.39 -19.16
C ALA A 27 49.50 -5.69 -17.64
N GLY A 28 48.76 -4.95 -16.86
CA GLY A 28 48.48 -5.28 -15.46
C GLY A 28 47.47 -6.43 -15.45
N ALA A 29 47.97 -7.65 -15.23
CA ALA A 29 47.12 -8.72 -14.78
C ALA A 29 46.36 -8.18 -13.58
N GLY A 30 45.03 -7.98 -13.76
CA GLY A 30 44.14 -7.58 -12.67
C GLY A 30 44.20 -8.68 -11.61
N ALA A 31 44.97 -8.44 -10.56
CA ALA A 31 44.76 -9.16 -9.32
C ALA A 31 43.30 -8.85 -8.93
N GLY A 32 42.41 -9.81 -9.22
CA GLY A 32 41.03 -9.76 -8.72
C GLY A 32 41.12 -9.53 -7.21
N ALA A 33 40.64 -8.39 -6.73
CA ALA A 33 40.53 -8.16 -5.31
C ALA A 33 39.86 -9.41 -4.73
N ALA A 34 40.44 -9.97 -3.70
CA ALA A 34 39.84 -11.09 -2.98
C ALA A 34 38.40 -10.67 -2.64
N PRO A 35 37.42 -11.57 -2.76
CA PRO A 35 36.05 -11.22 -2.40
C PRO A 35 36.07 -10.69 -0.95
N ALA A 36 35.50 -9.50 -0.75
CA ALA A 36 35.40 -8.86 0.57
C ALA A 36 34.75 -9.86 1.55
N ASP A 37 35.35 -10.02 2.73
CA ASP A 37 34.72 -10.87 3.74
C ASP A 37 33.42 -10.26 4.29
N CYS A 38 32.62 -11.07 4.99
CA CYS A 38 31.33 -10.60 5.48
C CYS A 38 31.44 -9.38 6.43
N PRO A 39 32.36 -9.30 7.41
CA PRO A 39 32.60 -8.12 8.20
C PRO A 39 32.88 -6.87 7.37
N GLU A 40 33.74 -6.95 6.38
CA GLU A 40 34.06 -5.82 5.50
C GLU A 40 32.85 -5.35 4.68
N LEU A 41 32.06 -6.27 4.13
CA LEU A 41 30.82 -5.93 3.41
C LEU A 41 29.83 -5.20 4.32
N ILE A 42 29.68 -5.64 5.56
CA ILE A 42 28.78 -4.99 6.54
C ILE A 42 29.31 -3.61 6.93
N GLU A 43 30.61 -3.45 7.11
CA GLU A 43 31.23 -2.15 7.42
C GLU A 43 31.02 -1.14 6.29
N ARG A 44 31.31 -1.55 5.04
CA ARG A 44 31.06 -0.75 3.84
C ARG A 44 29.57 -0.37 3.71
N PHE A 45 28.66 -1.31 3.97
CA PHE A 45 27.22 -1.03 3.98
C PHE A 45 26.87 0.03 5.05
N ASN A 46 27.41 -0.09 6.26
CA ASN A 46 27.16 0.87 7.33
C ASN A 46 27.69 2.28 6.98
N ALA A 47 28.86 2.35 6.36
CA ALA A 47 29.43 3.62 5.89
C ALA A 47 28.55 4.26 4.81
N ALA A 48 28.06 3.48 3.85
CA ALA A 48 27.15 3.96 2.80
C ALA A 48 25.79 4.45 3.39
N VAL A 49 25.25 3.76 4.40
CA VAL A 49 24.05 4.21 5.11
C VAL A 49 24.30 5.54 5.83
N ALA A 50 25.43 5.68 6.55
CA ALA A 50 25.81 6.90 7.24
C ALA A 50 26.00 8.08 6.26
N ALA A 51 26.57 7.81 5.09
CA ALA A 51 26.77 8.79 4.01
C ALA A 51 25.48 9.05 3.19
N ARG A 52 24.35 8.40 3.51
CA ARG A 52 23.05 8.52 2.81
C ARG A 52 23.09 8.14 1.32
N GLN A 53 23.96 7.23 0.94
CA GLN A 53 24.21 6.80 -0.43
C GLN A 53 23.32 5.59 -0.79
N VAL A 54 22.05 5.83 -1.16
CA VAL A 54 21.07 4.76 -1.44
C VAL A 54 21.54 3.82 -2.55
N ALA A 55 22.13 4.33 -3.63
CA ALA A 55 22.62 3.52 -4.74
C ALA A 55 23.74 2.56 -4.29
N GLU A 56 24.68 3.07 -3.48
CA GLU A 56 25.78 2.28 -2.94
C GLU A 56 25.26 1.20 -1.97
N THR A 57 24.30 1.54 -1.11
CA THR A 57 23.69 0.54 -0.22
C THR A 57 23.02 -0.59 -0.99
N LYS A 58 22.38 -0.32 -2.14
CA LYS A 58 21.80 -1.35 -3.02
C LYS A 58 22.87 -2.24 -3.64
N SER A 59 23.99 -1.65 -4.10
CA SER A 59 25.10 -2.39 -4.68
C SER A 59 25.72 -3.35 -3.67
N ILE A 60 25.99 -2.87 -2.45
CA ILE A 60 26.55 -3.70 -1.38
C ILE A 60 25.55 -4.75 -0.88
N GLU A 61 24.26 -4.41 -0.79
CA GLU A 61 23.21 -5.38 -0.46
C GLU A 61 23.20 -6.57 -1.43
N ALA A 62 23.38 -6.31 -2.74
CA ALA A 62 23.43 -7.37 -3.74
C ALA A 62 24.65 -8.28 -3.52
N GLN A 63 25.81 -7.72 -3.14
CA GLN A 63 27.01 -8.49 -2.78
C GLN A 63 26.77 -9.35 -1.53
N ILE A 64 26.18 -8.79 -0.49
CA ILE A 64 25.81 -9.50 0.75
C ILE A 64 24.82 -10.64 0.46
N ALA A 65 23.84 -10.41 -0.42
CA ALA A 65 22.85 -11.43 -0.78
C ALA A 65 23.46 -12.61 -1.57
N ALA A 66 24.51 -12.37 -2.33
CA ALA A 66 25.21 -13.38 -3.11
C ALA A 66 26.25 -14.16 -2.30
N ASP A 67 26.68 -13.65 -1.16
CA ASP A 67 27.67 -14.27 -0.29
C ASP A 67 27.04 -15.35 0.60
N ALA A 68 27.62 -16.54 0.63
CA ALA A 68 27.08 -17.69 1.35
C ALA A 68 27.06 -17.51 2.89
N VAL A 69 28.02 -16.75 3.43
CA VAL A 69 28.12 -16.48 4.88
C VAL A 69 27.29 -15.25 5.25
N CYS A 70 27.46 -14.17 4.49
CA CYS A 70 26.81 -12.89 4.73
C CYS A 70 25.31 -12.89 4.44
N GLY A 71 24.83 -13.77 3.56
CA GLY A 71 23.42 -13.85 3.16
C GLY A 71 22.44 -14.04 4.32
N SER A 72 22.89 -14.64 5.42
CA SER A 72 22.10 -14.73 6.66
C SER A 72 21.73 -13.37 7.27
N ARG A 73 22.47 -12.31 6.96
CA ARG A 73 22.26 -10.94 7.43
C ARG A 73 21.34 -10.11 6.50
N ILE A 74 20.91 -10.66 5.38
CA ILE A 74 20.21 -9.89 4.32
C ILE A 74 18.93 -9.20 4.79
N VAL A 75 18.15 -9.82 5.67
CA VAL A 75 16.91 -9.22 6.20
C VAL A 75 17.19 -7.96 7.02
N GLU A 76 18.26 -8.00 7.84
CA GLU A 76 18.70 -6.85 8.63
C GLU A 76 19.21 -5.73 7.72
N VAL A 77 20.04 -6.06 6.73
CA VAL A 77 20.61 -5.13 5.75
C VAL A 77 19.49 -4.42 4.99
N ARG A 78 18.52 -5.17 4.45
CA ARG A 78 17.35 -4.62 3.75
C ARG A 78 16.53 -3.69 4.64
N ARG A 79 16.31 -4.06 5.90
CA ARG A 79 15.58 -3.22 6.84
C ARG A 79 16.31 -1.90 7.11
N ARG A 80 17.63 -1.92 7.24
CA ARG A 80 18.44 -0.71 7.46
C ARG A 80 18.44 0.21 6.23
N ARG A 81 18.56 -0.36 5.00
CA ARG A 81 18.40 0.41 3.76
C ARG A 81 17.01 1.05 3.67
N ALA A 82 15.96 0.28 3.96
CA ALA A 82 14.59 0.80 3.97
C ALA A 82 14.41 1.94 5.00
N GLY A 83 15.06 1.85 6.18
CA GLY A 83 15.10 2.93 7.17
C GLY A 83 15.74 4.20 6.63
N LEU A 84 16.86 4.08 5.90
CA LEU A 84 17.50 5.21 5.21
C LEU A 84 16.55 5.84 4.18
N GLN A 85 15.93 5.02 3.33
CA GLN A 85 15.00 5.51 2.30
C GLN A 85 13.78 6.22 2.90
N LEU A 86 13.21 5.66 3.97
CA LEU A 86 12.12 6.31 4.71
C LEU A 86 12.54 7.68 5.27
N SER A 87 13.73 7.77 5.89
CA SER A 87 14.24 9.01 6.44
C SER A 87 14.50 10.09 5.38
N LEU A 88 14.97 9.68 4.20
CA LEU A 88 15.16 10.58 3.06
C LEU A 88 13.83 11.06 2.50
N ALA A 89 12.86 10.17 2.34
CA ALA A 89 11.51 10.52 1.88
C ALA A 89 10.84 11.52 2.83
N GLN A 90 10.94 11.31 4.14
CA GLN A 90 10.43 12.23 5.16
C GLN A 90 11.10 13.62 5.10
N ALA A 91 12.42 13.65 4.90
CA ALA A 91 13.15 14.91 4.74
C ALA A 91 12.69 15.69 3.49
N LEU A 92 12.46 14.99 2.37
CA LEU A 92 11.94 15.61 1.13
C LEU A 92 10.50 16.11 1.30
N LEU A 93 9.64 15.37 1.98
CA LEU A 93 8.27 15.80 2.29
C LEU A 93 8.22 17.07 3.14
N GLY A 94 9.21 17.30 3.99
CA GLY A 94 9.34 18.54 4.77
C GLY A 94 9.77 19.77 3.94
N GLN A 95 10.24 19.57 2.69
CA GLN A 95 10.76 20.64 1.84
C GLN A 95 9.75 21.17 0.80
N GLY A 96 8.65 20.45 0.57
CA GLY A 96 7.65 20.84 -0.40
C GLY A 96 6.70 19.71 -0.83
N PRO A 97 5.90 19.94 -1.86
CA PRO A 97 4.98 18.93 -2.36
C PRO A 97 5.71 17.67 -2.82
N PRO A 98 5.15 16.47 -2.58
CA PRO A 98 5.80 15.21 -2.89
C PRO A 98 6.01 15.04 -4.41
N GLY A 99 7.26 14.84 -4.80
CA GLY A 99 7.64 14.45 -6.16
C GLY A 99 7.77 12.94 -6.33
N THR A 100 8.05 12.50 -7.57
CA THR A 100 8.24 11.07 -7.90
C THR A 100 9.34 10.39 -7.07
N ALA A 101 10.39 11.11 -6.70
CA ALA A 101 11.48 10.59 -5.86
C ALA A 101 11.00 10.16 -4.47
N VAL A 102 10.08 10.91 -3.85
CA VAL A 102 9.48 10.56 -2.56
C VAL A 102 8.69 9.26 -2.68
N GLU A 103 7.83 9.16 -3.70
CA GLU A 103 7.01 7.96 -3.91
C GLU A 103 7.90 6.73 -4.15
N GLN A 104 8.96 6.86 -4.95
CA GLN A 104 9.89 5.78 -5.22
C GLN A 104 10.63 5.32 -3.96
N LEU A 105 11.15 6.24 -3.14
CA LEU A 105 11.82 5.91 -1.88
C LEU A 105 10.87 5.19 -0.91
N LEU A 106 9.63 5.67 -0.79
CA LEU A 106 8.62 5.04 0.07
C LEU A 106 8.20 3.66 -0.46
N ALA A 107 8.04 3.50 -1.78
CA ALA A 107 7.67 2.23 -2.39
C ALA A 107 8.73 1.15 -2.13
N GLU A 108 10.00 1.46 -2.37
CA GLU A 108 11.09 0.53 -2.10
C GLU A 108 11.23 0.22 -0.59
N ALA A 109 11.07 1.22 0.28
CA ALA A 109 11.15 1.01 1.71
C ALA A 109 9.97 0.19 2.25
N SER A 110 8.79 0.28 1.63
CA SER A 110 7.57 -0.42 2.08
C SER A 110 7.67 -1.94 1.97
N GLU A 111 8.57 -2.46 1.12
CA GLU A 111 8.85 -3.89 1.04
C GLU A 111 9.34 -4.49 2.37
N MET A 112 9.96 -3.66 3.23
CA MET A 112 10.55 -4.09 4.50
C MET A 112 9.95 -3.39 5.72
N LEU A 113 9.38 -2.20 5.55
CA LEU A 113 8.91 -1.34 6.65
C LEU A 113 7.46 -0.94 6.46
N TRP A 114 6.59 -1.37 7.37
CA TRP A 114 5.18 -0.95 7.39
C TRP A 114 5.01 0.57 7.53
N GLN A 115 5.95 1.25 8.21
CA GLN A 115 5.93 2.71 8.35
C GLN A 115 6.03 3.41 6.99
N ALA A 116 6.87 2.88 6.10
CA ALA A 116 6.98 3.39 4.73
C ALA A 116 5.72 3.07 3.92
N GLY A 117 5.16 1.86 4.09
CA GLY A 117 3.88 1.48 3.50
C GLY A 117 2.73 2.39 3.95
N LYS A 118 2.66 2.70 5.26
CA LYS A 118 1.68 3.67 5.76
C LYS A 118 1.87 5.05 5.13
N ALA A 119 3.09 5.57 5.12
CA ALA A 119 3.37 6.90 4.54
C ALA A 119 3.05 6.96 3.04
N LEU A 120 3.37 5.91 2.28
CA LEU A 120 3.03 5.80 0.87
C LEU A 120 1.52 5.69 0.64
N GLY A 121 0.83 4.91 1.47
CA GLY A 121 -0.62 4.79 1.44
C GLY A 121 -1.32 6.14 1.72
N ASP A 122 -0.87 6.86 2.74
CA ASP A 122 -1.38 8.20 3.07
C ASP A 122 -1.14 9.19 1.91
N LEU A 123 0.05 9.14 1.27
CA LEU A 123 0.36 9.95 0.10
C LEU A 123 -0.60 9.65 -1.06
N ARG A 124 -0.76 8.38 -1.42
CA ARG A 124 -1.66 7.95 -2.52
C ARG A 124 -3.11 8.28 -2.23
N LEU A 125 -3.54 8.13 -0.96
CA LEU A 125 -4.88 8.50 -0.52
C LEU A 125 -5.13 10.00 -0.68
N SER A 126 -4.17 10.85 -0.32
CA SER A 126 -4.26 12.31 -0.48
C SER A 126 -4.33 12.73 -1.96
N GLN A 127 -3.75 11.94 -2.85
CA GLN A 127 -3.80 12.10 -4.30
C GLN A 127 -5.05 11.48 -4.95
N ARG A 128 -5.99 10.97 -4.15
CA ARG A 128 -7.20 10.24 -4.61
C ARG A 128 -6.90 8.99 -5.47
N ARG A 129 -5.72 8.44 -5.33
CA ARG A 129 -5.30 7.17 -5.95
C ARG A 129 -5.74 6.01 -5.06
N TYR A 130 -7.05 5.83 -4.93
CA TYR A 130 -7.66 4.97 -3.92
C TYR A 130 -7.29 3.49 -4.09
N ALA A 131 -7.24 3.00 -5.33
CA ALA A 131 -6.83 1.62 -5.62
C ALA A 131 -5.38 1.35 -5.17
N ASP A 132 -4.46 2.24 -5.54
CA ASP A 132 -3.05 2.13 -5.15
C ASP A 132 -2.87 2.27 -3.63
N ALA A 133 -3.64 3.17 -3.00
CA ALA A 133 -3.63 3.35 -1.55
C ALA A 133 -4.10 2.07 -0.84
N THR A 134 -5.17 1.43 -1.35
CA THR A 134 -5.68 0.16 -0.80
C THR A 134 -4.59 -0.90 -0.79
N ILE A 135 -3.98 -1.18 -1.95
CA ILE A 135 -2.91 -2.17 -2.07
C ILE A 135 -1.80 -1.88 -1.07
N THR A 136 -1.38 -0.62 -0.98
CA THR A 136 -0.27 -0.21 -0.11
C THR A 136 -0.57 -0.41 1.37
N PHE A 137 -1.77 -0.07 1.83
CA PHE A 137 -2.15 -0.28 3.23
C PHE A 137 -2.33 -1.76 3.56
N GLU A 138 -2.90 -2.55 2.65
CA GLU A 138 -3.02 -4.01 2.81
C GLU A 138 -1.63 -4.65 2.93
N ASP A 139 -0.67 -4.27 2.08
CA ASP A 139 0.73 -4.71 2.15
C ASP A 139 1.41 -4.28 3.46
N ALA A 140 1.07 -3.09 3.98
CA ALA A 140 1.58 -2.63 5.27
C ALA A 140 1.07 -3.50 6.44
N LEU A 141 -0.21 -3.90 6.41
CA LEU A 141 -0.77 -4.85 7.39
C LEU A 141 -0.07 -6.21 7.32
N GLU A 142 0.23 -6.71 6.12
CA GLU A 142 1.00 -7.93 5.91
C GLU A 142 2.44 -7.82 6.41
N THR A 143 3.08 -6.67 6.18
CA THR A 143 4.43 -6.39 6.70
C THR A 143 4.44 -6.41 8.23
N ILE A 144 3.38 -5.89 8.87
CA ILE A 144 3.20 -5.96 10.33
C ILE A 144 3.07 -7.42 10.82
N LYS A 145 2.32 -8.26 10.13
CA LYS A 145 2.17 -9.69 10.49
C LYS A 145 3.49 -10.45 10.41
N ASN A 146 4.36 -10.08 9.47
CA ASN A 146 5.64 -10.74 9.26
C ASN A 146 6.65 -10.38 10.36
N ARG A 147 6.88 -11.29 11.31
CA ARG A 147 7.82 -11.08 12.43
C ARG A 147 9.26 -10.85 11.97
N GLY A 148 9.67 -11.41 10.84
CA GLY A 148 10.99 -11.18 10.26
C GLY A 148 11.18 -9.74 9.78
N LYS A 149 10.16 -9.14 9.19
CA LYS A 149 10.17 -7.73 8.78
C LYS A 149 9.87 -6.78 9.94
N THR A 150 8.97 -7.16 10.84
CA THR A 150 8.52 -6.35 11.99
C THR A 150 8.80 -7.11 13.31
N PRO A 151 10.06 -7.12 13.81
CA PRO A 151 10.40 -7.86 15.02
C PRO A 151 9.73 -7.30 16.28
N GLN A 152 9.57 -5.98 16.36
CA GLN A 152 8.86 -5.30 17.44
C GLN A 152 7.38 -5.15 17.08
N GLU A 153 6.51 -5.39 18.05
CA GLU A 153 5.07 -5.22 17.87
C GLU A 153 4.71 -3.74 17.80
N PRO A 154 4.02 -3.29 16.73
CA PRO A 154 3.56 -1.91 16.64
C PRO A 154 2.48 -1.61 17.68
N ASP A 155 2.33 -0.33 18.03
CA ASP A 155 1.20 0.12 18.82
C ASP A 155 -0.13 -0.27 18.15
N ARG A 156 -1.04 -0.82 18.94
CA ARG A 156 -2.37 -1.24 18.48
C ARG A 156 -3.15 -0.11 17.82
N ALA A 157 -3.01 1.13 18.30
CA ALA A 157 -3.69 2.27 17.72
C ALA A 157 -3.20 2.55 16.29
N ILE A 158 -1.90 2.34 16.02
CA ILE A 158 -1.32 2.50 14.68
C ILE A 158 -1.84 1.41 13.74
N VAL A 159 -1.90 0.15 14.20
CA VAL A 159 -2.45 -0.96 13.41
C VAL A 159 -3.91 -0.69 13.07
N THR A 160 -4.70 -0.22 14.03
CA THR A 160 -6.10 0.19 13.84
C THR A 160 -6.20 1.29 12.77
N GLN A 161 -5.36 2.32 12.84
CA GLN A 161 -5.35 3.41 11.88
C GLN A 161 -5.04 2.94 10.45
N ILE A 162 -4.06 2.04 10.29
CA ILE A 162 -3.72 1.48 8.97
C ILE A 162 -4.90 0.65 8.43
N PHE A 163 -5.52 -0.18 9.27
CA PHE A 163 -6.70 -0.96 8.92
C PHE A 163 -7.87 -0.07 8.47
N GLU A 164 -8.18 0.97 9.22
CA GLU A 164 -9.23 1.94 8.86
C GLU A 164 -8.92 2.68 7.56
N SER A 165 -7.64 3.00 7.32
CA SER A 165 -7.21 3.62 6.06
C SER A 165 -7.32 2.66 4.88
N ALA A 166 -6.96 1.38 5.06
CA ALA A 166 -7.10 0.34 4.05
C ALA A 166 -8.57 0.14 3.64
N THR A 167 -9.45 -0.04 4.62
CA THR A 167 -10.88 -0.25 4.38
C THR A 167 -11.54 0.97 3.76
N ARG A 168 -11.19 2.18 4.20
CA ARG A 168 -11.66 3.43 3.60
C ARG A 168 -11.20 3.58 2.15
N ALA A 169 -9.92 3.37 1.87
CA ALA A 169 -9.39 3.45 0.51
C ALA A 169 -10.09 2.45 -0.42
N ARG A 170 -10.35 1.23 0.07
CA ARG A 170 -11.07 0.18 -0.67
C ARG A 170 -12.52 0.59 -0.99
N LEU A 171 -13.25 1.13 -0.03
CA LEU A 171 -14.61 1.63 -0.26
C LEU A 171 -14.64 2.76 -1.30
N LEU A 172 -13.67 3.68 -1.23
CA LEU A 172 -13.54 4.79 -2.19
C LEU A 172 -13.13 4.30 -3.58
N ALA A 173 -12.23 3.32 -3.67
CA ALA A 173 -11.84 2.70 -4.95
C ALA A 173 -13.02 2.04 -5.67
N ALA A 174 -13.93 1.45 -4.92
CA ALA A 174 -15.16 0.87 -5.45
C ALA A 174 -16.22 1.91 -5.82
N GLY A 175 -16.06 3.17 -5.39
CA GLY A 175 -17.01 4.24 -5.66
C GLY A 175 -17.06 4.68 -7.12
N PRO A 176 -18.16 5.31 -7.57
CA PRO A 176 -18.36 5.70 -8.98
C PRO A 176 -17.32 6.72 -9.47
N GLU A 177 -16.80 7.57 -8.59
CA GLU A 177 -15.76 8.55 -8.93
C GLU A 177 -14.40 7.92 -9.27
N SER A 178 -14.14 6.71 -8.79
CA SER A 178 -12.92 5.95 -9.02
C SER A 178 -13.06 4.90 -10.14
N ARG A 179 -14.03 5.06 -11.04
CA ARG A 179 -14.37 4.07 -12.09
C ARG A 179 -14.82 2.72 -11.54
N ALA A 180 -15.26 2.67 -10.28
CA ALA A 180 -15.76 1.47 -9.60
C ALA A 180 -14.80 0.28 -9.75
N VAL A 181 -13.54 0.44 -9.37
CA VAL A 181 -12.53 -0.62 -9.42
C VAL A 181 -12.61 -1.46 -8.15
N TYR A 182 -12.78 -2.76 -8.32
CA TYR A 182 -12.60 -3.70 -7.22
C TYR A 182 -11.11 -3.92 -6.94
N VAL A 183 -10.72 -3.70 -5.69
CA VAL A 183 -9.35 -3.96 -5.21
C VAL A 183 -9.44 -5.01 -4.10
N PRO A 184 -8.88 -6.22 -4.30
CA PRO A 184 -8.89 -7.26 -3.28
C PRO A 184 -8.02 -6.86 -2.09
N ALA A 185 -8.30 -7.46 -0.93
CA ALA A 185 -7.34 -7.47 0.17
C ALA A 185 -6.07 -8.22 -0.25
N ALA A 186 -4.95 -7.93 0.42
CA ALA A 186 -3.71 -8.63 0.16
C ALA A 186 -3.93 -10.15 0.28
N LYS A 187 -3.63 -10.86 -0.79
CA LYS A 187 -3.83 -12.31 -0.91
C LYS A 187 -2.52 -13.05 -0.72
N ASP A 188 -2.70 -14.32 -0.41
CA ASP A 188 -1.77 -15.42 -0.57
C ASP A 188 -0.58 -15.45 0.38
N HIS A 189 -0.90 -15.82 1.60
CA HIS A 189 0.06 -16.64 2.33
C HIS A 189 0.14 -18.02 1.67
N ARG A 190 1.32 -18.65 1.67
CA ARG A 190 1.54 -20.01 1.12
C ARG A 190 0.63 -21.09 1.77
N ASP A 191 0.05 -20.76 2.94
CA ASP A 191 -0.91 -21.60 3.66
C ASP A 191 -2.38 -21.35 3.24
N GLY A 192 -2.62 -20.47 2.25
CA GLY A 192 -3.95 -20.10 1.77
C GLY A 192 -4.70 -19.13 2.68
N SER A 193 -4.08 -18.60 3.74
CA SER A 193 -4.75 -17.69 4.65
C SER A 193 -5.00 -16.31 4.00
N MET A 194 -6.17 -15.75 4.28
CA MET A 194 -6.51 -14.39 3.84
C MET A 194 -5.73 -13.37 4.66
N GLY A 195 -5.09 -12.45 3.94
CA GLY A 195 -4.29 -11.39 4.53
C GLY A 195 -5.05 -10.08 4.72
N GLY A 196 -4.29 -9.04 5.03
CA GLY A 196 -4.77 -7.67 5.10
C GLY A 196 -5.96 -7.49 6.03
N SER A 197 -6.95 -6.75 5.55
CA SER A 197 -8.18 -6.41 6.30
C SER A 197 -9.04 -7.62 6.67
N PHE A 198 -8.89 -8.76 5.98
CA PHE A 198 -9.60 -9.99 6.31
C PHE A 198 -8.91 -10.84 7.37
N SER A 199 -7.70 -10.48 7.80
CA SER A 199 -7.00 -11.19 8.87
C SER A 199 -7.83 -11.20 10.17
N GLU A 200 -7.88 -12.36 10.85
CA GLU A 200 -8.53 -12.45 12.16
C GLU A 200 -7.73 -11.75 13.25
N ASN A 201 -6.42 -11.76 13.09
CA ASN A 201 -5.50 -11.17 14.06
C ASN A 201 -4.27 -10.59 13.36
N ILE A 202 -4.07 -9.30 13.55
CA ILE A 202 -2.89 -8.57 13.06
C ILE A 202 -2.07 -8.15 14.29
N ARG A 203 -1.22 -9.06 14.77
CA ARG A 203 -0.36 -8.80 15.92
C ARG A 203 -1.11 -8.23 17.13
N GLY A 204 -2.12 -8.96 17.61
CA GLY A 204 -2.95 -8.54 18.74
C GLY A 204 -4.15 -7.65 18.40
N PHE A 205 -4.14 -6.99 17.25
CA PHE A 205 -5.33 -6.30 16.75
C PHE A 205 -6.29 -7.29 16.07
N ARG A 206 -7.52 -7.36 16.56
CA ARG A 206 -8.60 -8.18 15.99
C ARG A 206 -9.69 -7.27 15.45
N PRO A 207 -9.83 -7.13 14.12
CA PRO A 207 -10.88 -6.32 13.54
C PRO A 207 -12.26 -6.89 13.89
N LYS A 208 -13.06 -6.15 14.64
CA LYS A 208 -14.43 -6.56 14.96
C LYS A 208 -15.42 -6.20 13.86
N VAL A 209 -15.15 -5.17 13.12
CA VAL A 209 -15.97 -4.71 11.99
C VAL A 209 -15.08 -4.61 10.76
N VAL A 210 -15.49 -5.28 9.68
CA VAL A 210 -14.81 -5.22 8.38
C VAL A 210 -15.78 -4.60 7.38
N PRO A 211 -15.62 -3.33 7.02
CA PRO A 211 -16.39 -2.70 5.95
C PRO A 211 -16.03 -3.31 4.59
N LEU A 212 -17.03 -3.65 3.82
CA LEU A 212 -16.90 -4.35 2.55
C LEU A 212 -17.47 -3.49 1.41
N PRO A 213 -16.79 -3.37 0.27
CA PRO A 213 -17.27 -2.61 -0.89
C PRO A 213 -18.29 -3.43 -1.70
N ILE A 214 -19.24 -4.09 -1.03
CA ILE A 214 -20.29 -4.85 -1.71
C ILE A 214 -21.30 -3.85 -2.26
N GLN A 215 -21.23 -3.63 -3.57
CA GLN A 215 -22.06 -2.67 -4.27
C GLN A 215 -23.19 -3.35 -5.03
N PHE A 216 -24.25 -2.58 -5.27
CA PHE A 216 -25.47 -3.01 -5.92
C PHE A 216 -25.79 -2.10 -7.10
N GLU A 217 -26.58 -2.58 -8.03
CA GLU A 217 -27.17 -1.74 -9.07
C GLU A 217 -28.03 -0.63 -8.43
N THR A 218 -28.22 0.47 -9.14
CA THR A 218 -28.95 1.63 -8.64
C THR A 218 -30.37 1.25 -8.20
N ALA A 219 -30.77 1.65 -7.01
CA ALA A 219 -32.09 1.38 -6.41
C ALA A 219 -32.46 -0.12 -6.36
N SER A 220 -31.49 -1.02 -6.42
CA SER A 220 -31.66 -2.47 -6.51
C SER A 220 -30.92 -3.19 -5.37
N ALA A 221 -31.31 -4.44 -5.13
CA ALA A 221 -30.59 -5.40 -4.31
C ALA A 221 -29.74 -6.39 -5.16
N LYS A 222 -29.72 -6.24 -6.48
CA LYS A 222 -28.85 -7.02 -7.37
C LYS A 222 -27.41 -6.51 -7.24
N LEU A 223 -26.46 -7.43 -7.04
CA LEU A 223 -25.05 -7.10 -6.97
C LEU A 223 -24.56 -6.50 -8.29
N SER A 224 -23.73 -5.46 -8.22
CA SER A 224 -22.95 -5.01 -9.37
C SER A 224 -21.72 -5.93 -9.57
N ALA A 225 -21.00 -5.81 -10.69
CA ALA A 225 -19.77 -6.57 -10.92
C ALA A 225 -18.73 -6.39 -9.80
N VAL A 226 -18.58 -5.16 -9.29
CA VAL A 226 -17.75 -4.87 -8.12
C VAL A 226 -18.29 -5.55 -6.87
N GLY A 227 -19.62 -5.52 -6.68
CA GLY A 227 -20.28 -6.16 -5.55
C GLY A 227 -20.14 -7.68 -5.58
N GLU A 228 -20.22 -8.31 -6.75
CA GLU A 228 -20.00 -9.75 -6.91
C GLU A 228 -18.57 -10.15 -6.56
N SER A 229 -17.57 -9.37 -7.01
CA SER A 229 -16.17 -9.60 -6.67
C SER A 229 -15.92 -9.45 -5.16
N ALA A 230 -16.50 -8.44 -4.52
CA ALA A 230 -16.39 -8.23 -3.08
C ALA A 230 -17.10 -9.33 -2.26
N ALA A 231 -18.27 -9.79 -2.72
CA ALA A 231 -18.99 -10.91 -2.10
C ALA A 231 -18.24 -12.23 -2.25
N ALA A 232 -17.59 -12.47 -3.39
CA ALA A 232 -16.74 -13.64 -3.62
C ALA A 232 -15.51 -13.64 -2.69
N GLU A 233 -14.91 -12.48 -2.43
CA GLU A 233 -13.80 -12.38 -1.48
C GLU A 233 -14.25 -12.63 -0.03
N LEU A 234 -15.41 -12.08 0.37
CA LEU A 234 -16.01 -12.41 1.66
C LEU A 234 -16.26 -13.93 1.78
N LEU A 235 -16.82 -14.55 0.74
CA LEU A 235 -17.03 -15.99 0.68
C LEU A 235 -15.73 -16.77 0.89
N ALA A 236 -14.63 -16.36 0.24
CA ALA A 236 -13.32 -16.99 0.41
C ALA A 236 -12.82 -16.87 1.87
N ALA A 237 -12.97 -15.69 2.48
CA ALA A 237 -12.63 -15.49 3.88
C ALA A 237 -13.46 -16.36 4.84
N LEU A 238 -14.77 -16.44 4.61
CA LEU A 238 -15.67 -17.27 5.44
C LEU A 238 -15.39 -18.77 5.29
N ARG A 239 -15.08 -19.25 4.08
CA ARG A 239 -14.67 -20.64 3.86
C ARG A 239 -13.41 -21.02 4.61
N GLN A 240 -12.48 -20.08 4.72
CA GLN A 240 -11.24 -20.28 5.47
C GLN A 240 -11.43 -20.20 6.99
N GLN A 241 -12.13 -19.15 7.45
CA GLN A 241 -12.27 -18.87 8.88
C GLN A 241 -13.34 -19.75 9.56
N GLN A 242 -14.30 -20.26 8.78
CA GLN A 242 -15.39 -21.13 9.22
C GLN A 242 -16.07 -20.66 10.53
N PRO A 243 -16.50 -19.38 10.62
CA PRO A 243 -17.14 -18.88 11.81
C PRO A 243 -18.47 -19.64 12.03
N ALA A 244 -18.83 -19.93 13.29
CA ALA A 244 -20.12 -20.53 13.60
C ALA A 244 -21.27 -19.53 13.36
N GLN A 245 -21.02 -18.25 13.62
CA GLN A 245 -21.99 -17.17 13.48
C GLN A 245 -21.33 -15.97 12.81
N LEU A 246 -22.10 -15.19 12.07
CA LEU A 246 -21.67 -13.91 11.55
C LEU A 246 -22.84 -12.93 11.42
N THR A 247 -22.54 -11.65 11.60
CA THR A 247 -23.53 -10.59 11.41
C THR A 247 -23.12 -9.74 10.20
N LEU A 248 -24.05 -9.58 9.25
CA LEU A 248 -23.93 -8.69 8.11
C LEU A 248 -24.82 -7.47 8.34
N VAL A 249 -24.27 -6.27 8.18
CA VAL A 249 -25.02 -5.01 8.34
C VAL A 249 -24.96 -4.21 7.06
N GLY A 250 -26.10 -3.90 6.49
CA GLY A 250 -26.24 -3.10 5.26
C GLY A 250 -26.53 -1.64 5.57
N HIS A 251 -25.83 -0.73 4.87
CA HIS A 251 -26.01 0.72 5.01
C HIS A 251 -26.38 1.36 3.67
N ALA A 252 -26.96 2.53 3.75
CA ALA A 252 -27.29 3.39 2.62
C ALA A 252 -26.77 4.81 2.86
N ASP A 253 -26.58 5.58 1.78
CA ASP A 253 -26.22 6.99 1.88
C ASP A 253 -27.42 7.86 2.34
N GLU A 254 -27.17 9.14 2.63
CA GLU A 254 -28.15 10.07 3.18
C GLU A 254 -29.32 10.41 2.24
N ARG A 255 -29.25 10.07 0.94
CA ARG A 255 -30.26 10.41 -0.06
C ARG A 255 -31.52 9.56 0.13
N GLY A 256 -32.68 10.17 -0.06
CA GLY A 256 -33.99 9.51 0.10
C GLY A 256 -34.51 9.48 1.54
N GLY A 257 -35.72 8.95 1.70
CA GLY A 257 -36.38 8.83 2.99
C GLY A 257 -35.85 7.72 3.87
N GLU A 258 -36.05 7.82 5.18
CA GLU A 258 -35.56 6.81 6.15
C GLU A 258 -36.15 5.43 5.89
N ALA A 259 -37.48 5.34 5.75
CA ALA A 259 -38.16 4.06 5.53
C ALA A 259 -37.67 3.39 4.22
N TYR A 260 -37.48 4.16 3.15
CA TYR A 260 -36.95 3.65 1.88
C TYR A 260 -35.51 3.10 2.03
N ASN A 261 -34.63 3.86 2.70
CA ASN A 261 -33.24 3.44 2.89
C ASN A 261 -33.13 2.24 3.82
N LEU A 262 -33.99 2.16 4.84
CA LEU A 262 -34.05 1.00 5.72
C LEU A 262 -34.46 -0.26 4.93
N ASP A 263 -35.56 -0.22 4.19
CA ASP A 263 -36.02 -1.33 3.35
C ASP A 263 -34.96 -1.71 2.30
N LEU A 264 -34.35 -0.73 1.61
CA LEU A 264 -33.33 -0.98 0.61
C LEU A 264 -32.09 -1.68 1.20
N SER A 265 -31.62 -1.21 2.34
CA SER A 265 -30.45 -1.80 3.01
C SER A 265 -30.75 -3.21 3.54
N GLU A 266 -31.96 -3.47 4.04
CA GLU A 266 -32.39 -4.82 4.41
C GLU A 266 -32.43 -5.78 3.22
N ARG A 267 -33.03 -5.37 2.10
CA ARG A 267 -33.07 -6.21 0.88
C ARG A 267 -31.65 -6.51 0.38
N ARG A 268 -30.74 -5.55 0.41
CA ARG A 268 -29.36 -5.68 0.00
C ARG A 268 -28.58 -6.68 0.86
N VAL A 269 -28.65 -6.53 2.18
CA VAL A 269 -27.93 -7.44 3.07
C VAL A 269 -28.51 -8.86 3.03
N LYS A 270 -29.85 -9.00 2.85
CA LYS A 270 -30.50 -10.31 2.63
C LYS A 270 -30.04 -10.95 1.31
N ALA A 271 -29.78 -10.18 0.25
CA ALA A 271 -29.24 -10.70 -1.00
C ALA A 271 -27.81 -11.22 -0.84
N VAL A 272 -26.95 -10.53 -0.05
CA VAL A 272 -25.60 -11.03 0.29
C VAL A 272 -25.69 -12.33 1.10
N ARG A 273 -26.57 -12.38 2.10
CA ARG A 273 -26.83 -13.60 2.87
C ARG A 273 -27.24 -14.76 1.96
N ALA A 274 -28.21 -14.54 1.08
CA ALA A 274 -28.68 -15.55 0.14
C ALA A 274 -27.52 -16.08 -0.73
N PHE A 275 -26.73 -15.17 -1.31
CA PHE A 275 -25.54 -15.53 -2.09
C PHE A 275 -24.59 -16.44 -1.30
N LEU A 276 -24.26 -16.09 -0.06
CA LEU A 276 -23.35 -16.88 0.78
C LEU A 276 -23.92 -18.29 1.09
N MET A 277 -25.21 -18.37 1.39
CA MET A 277 -25.90 -19.65 1.67
C MET A 277 -25.94 -20.53 0.42
N GLU A 278 -26.26 -19.98 -0.74
CA GLU A 278 -26.23 -20.68 -2.05
C GLU A 278 -24.83 -21.22 -2.37
N GLN A 279 -23.79 -20.51 -1.94
CA GLN A 279 -22.40 -20.92 -2.09
C GLN A 279 -21.91 -21.90 -1.00
N GLY A 280 -22.80 -22.40 -0.14
CA GLY A 280 -22.53 -23.44 0.84
C GLY A 280 -21.97 -22.95 2.18
N ILE A 281 -22.09 -21.69 2.53
CA ILE A 281 -21.78 -21.22 3.89
C ILE A 281 -22.87 -21.71 4.83
N THR A 282 -22.46 -22.47 5.86
CA THR A 282 -23.34 -23.07 6.87
C THR A 282 -23.43 -22.30 8.18
N ALA A 283 -22.66 -21.21 8.31
CA ALA A 283 -22.71 -20.33 9.47
C ALA A 283 -24.12 -19.77 9.68
N GLU A 284 -24.50 -19.51 10.92
CA GLU A 284 -25.68 -18.76 11.26
C GLU A 284 -25.47 -17.27 10.85
N ILE A 285 -26.20 -16.80 9.82
CA ILE A 285 -26.02 -15.45 9.29
C ILE A 285 -27.17 -14.56 9.74
N THR A 286 -26.88 -13.60 10.61
CA THR A 286 -27.77 -12.48 10.93
C THR A 286 -27.57 -11.36 9.91
N ALA A 287 -28.67 -10.91 9.28
CA ALA A 287 -28.67 -9.84 8.25
C ALA A 287 -29.51 -8.67 8.72
N ILE A 288 -28.90 -7.49 8.91
CA ILE A 288 -29.51 -6.29 9.48
C ILE A 288 -29.38 -5.13 8.53
N GLY A 289 -30.49 -4.49 8.14
CA GLY A 289 -30.48 -3.21 7.45
C GLY A 289 -30.45 -2.06 8.45
N LYS A 290 -29.61 -1.05 8.21
CA LYS A 290 -29.51 0.17 9.04
C LYS A 290 -29.91 1.43 8.26
N GLY A 291 -30.21 1.31 6.97
CA GLY A 291 -30.50 2.47 6.14
C GLY A 291 -29.38 3.50 6.25
N LYS A 292 -29.74 4.74 6.48
CA LYS A 292 -28.81 5.87 6.65
C LYS A 292 -28.53 6.26 8.10
N SER A 293 -28.99 5.47 9.08
CA SER A 293 -28.90 5.83 10.51
C SER A 293 -27.47 5.72 11.08
N GLU A 294 -26.59 4.95 10.44
CA GLU A 294 -25.20 4.75 10.88
C GLU A 294 -24.23 5.15 9.76
N PRO A 295 -24.02 6.46 9.48
CA PRO A 295 -23.01 6.89 8.53
C PRO A 295 -21.61 6.50 9.00
N LEU A 296 -20.69 6.26 8.07
CA LEU A 296 -19.32 5.91 8.42
C LEU A 296 -18.67 7.07 9.18
N GLN A 297 -18.30 6.82 10.42
CA GLN A 297 -17.58 7.78 11.26
C GLN A 297 -16.07 7.56 11.11
N SER A 298 -15.33 8.60 10.76
CA SER A 298 -13.86 8.58 10.78
C SER A 298 -13.33 10.01 10.92
N PRO A 299 -12.32 10.25 11.76
CA PRO A 299 -11.69 11.56 11.89
C PRO A 299 -11.11 12.08 10.56
N SER A 300 -10.84 11.20 9.63
CA SER A 300 -10.19 11.50 8.34
C SER A 300 -11.17 11.77 7.19
N LEU A 301 -12.45 12.08 7.47
CA LEU A 301 -13.44 12.43 6.43
C LEU A 301 -13.37 13.92 6.01
N SER A 302 -12.54 14.72 6.66
CA SER A 302 -12.28 16.10 6.24
C SER A 302 -11.61 16.12 4.86
N GLY A 303 -12.16 16.92 3.94
CA GLY A 303 -11.61 17.02 2.57
C GLY A 303 -12.20 16.05 1.54
N LEU A 304 -13.08 15.12 1.95
CA LEU A 304 -13.85 14.30 1.01
C LEU A 304 -15.02 15.07 0.43
N SER A 305 -15.31 14.84 -0.85
CA SER A 305 -16.51 15.31 -1.51
C SER A 305 -17.75 14.64 -0.90
N ARG A 306 -18.94 15.18 -1.20
CA ARG A 306 -20.20 14.56 -0.78
C ARG A 306 -20.36 13.16 -1.41
N GLU A 307 -20.01 13.02 -2.65
CA GLU A 307 -20.07 11.77 -3.41
C GLU A 307 -19.16 10.71 -2.81
N GLU A 308 -17.96 11.10 -2.39
CA GLU A 308 -17.02 10.20 -1.67
C GLU A 308 -17.59 9.75 -0.32
N LYS A 309 -18.22 10.64 0.44
CA LYS A 309 -18.91 10.28 1.69
C LYS A 309 -20.06 9.31 1.43
N TRP A 310 -20.86 9.56 0.41
CA TRP A 310 -21.91 8.63 0.01
C TRP A 310 -21.35 7.25 -0.43
N ALA A 311 -20.17 7.23 -1.08
CA ALA A 311 -19.54 5.97 -1.43
C ALA A 311 -19.12 5.16 -0.19
N LEU A 312 -18.65 5.83 0.86
CA LEU A 312 -18.33 5.20 2.15
C LEU A 312 -19.58 4.70 2.89
N ASP A 313 -20.70 5.43 2.78
CA ASP A 313 -21.95 5.04 3.44
C ASP A 313 -22.63 3.85 2.74
N ARG A 314 -22.50 3.72 1.43
CA ARG A 314 -23.03 2.56 0.67
C ARG A 314 -22.13 1.35 0.84
N ARG A 315 -22.22 0.68 1.98
CA ARG A 315 -21.37 -0.45 2.34
C ARG A 315 -22.18 -1.59 2.98
N VAL A 316 -21.59 -2.76 3.00
CA VAL A 316 -21.96 -3.86 3.88
C VAL A 316 -20.82 -4.05 4.88
N GLU A 317 -21.14 -4.27 6.15
CA GLU A 317 -20.17 -4.59 7.19
C GLU A 317 -20.28 -6.05 7.57
N TRP A 318 -19.13 -6.73 7.69
CA TRP A 318 -19.04 -7.97 8.42
C TRP A 318 -18.64 -7.68 9.85
N ARG A 319 -19.56 -7.92 10.80
CA ARG A 319 -19.31 -7.78 12.24
C ARG A 319 -18.99 -9.15 12.80
N ARG A 320 -17.82 -9.26 13.40
CA ARG A 320 -17.30 -10.47 14.07
C ARG A 320 -17.64 -10.41 15.54
N GLU A 321 -18.08 -11.53 16.09
CA GLU A 321 -18.35 -11.68 17.52
C GLU A 321 -17.07 -11.94 18.34
#